data_d96b7c73d2c0b64badf43e767f630730
#
_entry.id   d96b7c73d2c0b64badf43e767f630730
#
_cell.length_a   1.000
_cell.length_b   1.000
_cell.length_c   1.000
_cell.angle_alpha   90.00
_cell.angle_beta   90.00
_cell.angle_gamma   90.00
#
_symmetry.space_group_name_H-M   'P 1'
#
loop_
_entity.id
_entity.type
_entity.pdbx_description
1 polymer ?
#
loop_
_entity_poly.entity_id
_entity_poly.type
_entity_poly.pdbx_seq_one_letter_code
_entity_poly.pdbx_strand_id
1 'polypeptide(L)'
;QTLVAGITPAEVSQYNDKPFTLDAGGRGGDYRVLARLLPSSLGSVICAISLDGVERAMNQLRFLFLAVGFIVLIFLGLIARRIIDISLRPLTSVEETAEAFAKGDFSARLDEARTDTEVGRLTYALNQMLARIEEAFAVKVESENKLRRFVADASHELRTPLTAIRGFSELHRQGAIKGEENTSELIRRIEDESVRMSSLVEDLLLLARLDQSPEMLMEPVDVGRLINEVVESARAARNTHEISIELESEELFLLGDSLRIHQVIANLLANAQIHTPDGSKIIVSASQDDLATYISVSDNGPGISVESQERIFERFYRADLSRVRSGAEGTGLGLSIVDAVMKAHGGLVKVESELGKGAKFTLTFPIKDL
;
A
#
# COMPACT_ATOMS: atom_id res chain seq x y z
N GLN A 1 87.31 1.31 -48.09
CA GLN A 1 87.71 1.85 -49.41
C GLN A 1 86.55 1.99 -50.41
N THR A 2 85.54 1.20 -50.33
CA THR A 2 84.35 1.28 -51.24
C THR A 2 83.44 2.50 -51.03
N LEU A 3 83.45 3.09 -49.86
CA LEU A 3 82.61 4.28 -49.56
C LEU A 3 83.13 5.56 -50.19
N VAL A 4 84.45 5.65 -50.35
CA VAL A 4 85.08 6.85 -50.97
C VAL A 4 84.92 6.90 -52.49
N ALA A 5 84.68 5.73 -53.11
CA ALA A 5 84.51 5.61 -54.57
C ALA A 5 83.20 6.25 -55.09
N GLY A 6 82.25 6.57 -54.23
CA GLY A 6 80.96 7.21 -54.59
C GLY A 6 80.99 8.73 -54.48
N ILE A 7 82.00 9.35 -53.90
CA ILE A 7 82.06 10.79 -53.70
C ILE A 7 82.87 11.44 -54.81
N THR A 8 82.26 12.18 -55.65
CA THR A 8 82.93 12.84 -56.79
C THR A 8 83.72 14.09 -56.33
N PRO A 9 84.79 14.49 -57.01
CA PRO A 9 85.50 15.74 -56.69
C PRO A 9 84.65 16.98 -56.73
N ALA A 10 83.59 16.99 -57.53
CA ALA A 10 82.63 18.06 -57.58
C ALA A 10 81.80 18.16 -56.29
N GLU A 11 81.37 17.05 -55.75
CA GLU A 11 80.64 17.00 -54.46
C GLU A 11 81.51 17.43 -53.29
N VAL A 12 82.77 17.00 -53.24
CA VAL A 12 83.68 17.51 -52.23
C VAL A 12 83.90 19.02 -52.32
N SER A 13 83.89 19.58 -53.51
CA SER A 13 83.98 21.01 -53.69
C SER A 13 82.67 21.74 -53.26
N GLN A 14 81.54 21.14 -53.56
CA GLN A 14 80.21 21.70 -53.23
C GLN A 14 79.94 21.69 -51.70
N TYR A 15 80.36 20.64 -50.99
CA TYR A 15 80.10 20.49 -49.56
C TYR A 15 81.36 20.75 -48.66
N ASN A 16 82.32 21.47 -49.18
CA ASN A 16 83.54 21.75 -48.44
C ASN A 16 83.26 22.33 -47.02
N ASP A 17 83.74 21.61 -45.99
CA ASP A 17 83.53 21.87 -44.56
C ASP A 17 82.02 21.88 -44.13
N LYS A 18 81.10 21.37 -44.90
CA LYS A 18 79.70 21.15 -44.51
C LYS A 18 79.38 19.68 -44.43
N PRO A 19 78.81 19.21 -43.29
CA PRO A 19 78.45 17.82 -43.15
C PRO A 19 77.22 17.48 -44.01
N PHE A 20 77.28 16.46 -44.81
CA PHE A 20 76.17 15.93 -45.59
C PHE A 20 75.95 14.45 -45.29
N THR A 21 74.73 13.95 -45.60
CA THR A 21 74.41 12.56 -45.40
C THR A 21 74.50 11.86 -46.76
N LEU A 22 75.26 10.78 -46.77
CA LEU A 22 75.40 9.89 -47.94
C LEU A 22 74.63 8.60 -47.67
N ASP A 23 73.66 8.31 -48.53
CA ASP A 23 73.01 7.01 -48.57
C ASP A 23 73.95 6.01 -49.25
N ALA A 24 74.38 5.03 -48.51
CA ALA A 24 75.33 4.05 -49.02
C ALA A 24 74.67 3.00 -49.97
N GLY A 25 73.38 3.14 -50.31
CA GLY A 25 72.70 2.27 -51.26
C GLY A 25 72.96 0.79 -51.08
N GLY A 26 72.13 0.10 -50.40
CA GLY A 26 72.29 -1.34 -50.18
C GLY A 26 72.33 -1.77 -48.73
N ARG A 27 73.18 -2.73 -48.34
CA ARG A 27 73.20 -3.30 -47.00
C ARG A 27 73.94 -2.48 -45.93
N GLY A 28 74.39 -1.27 -46.25
CA GLY A 28 75.03 -0.36 -45.29
C GLY A 28 74.19 0.84 -45.03
N GLY A 29 74.01 1.23 -43.75
CA GLY A 29 73.19 2.38 -43.33
C GLY A 29 73.80 3.69 -43.82
N ASP A 30 73.09 4.81 -43.57
CA ASP A 30 73.53 6.14 -43.90
C ASP A 30 74.81 6.58 -43.17
N TYR A 31 75.63 7.33 -43.87
CA TYR A 31 76.83 7.88 -43.33
C TYR A 31 76.78 9.40 -43.28
N ARG A 32 77.18 9.97 -42.14
CA ARG A 32 77.40 11.44 -42.03
C ARG A 32 78.83 11.71 -42.45
N VAL A 33 78.98 12.43 -43.58
CA VAL A 33 80.29 12.67 -44.22
C VAL A 33 80.62 14.14 -44.10
N LEU A 34 81.88 14.39 -43.70
CA LEU A 34 82.50 15.70 -43.74
C LEU A 34 83.69 15.63 -44.68
N ALA A 35 83.68 16.40 -45.77
CA ALA A 35 84.75 16.49 -46.73
C ALA A 35 85.42 17.86 -46.66
N ARG A 36 86.77 17.86 -46.65
CA ARG A 36 87.58 19.11 -46.62
C ARG A 36 88.69 19.04 -47.68
N LEU A 37 88.74 20.09 -48.49
CA LEU A 37 89.86 20.26 -49.43
C LEU A 37 91.13 20.70 -48.73
N LEU A 38 92.30 20.02 -49.05
CA LEU A 38 93.59 20.41 -48.51
C LEU A 38 94.17 21.57 -49.32
N PRO A 39 94.92 22.49 -48.65
CA PRO A 39 95.61 23.55 -49.36
C PRO A 39 96.67 22.96 -50.36
N SER A 40 96.81 23.63 -51.47
CA SER A 40 97.92 23.31 -52.42
C SER A 40 97.72 22.02 -53.29
N SER A 41 96.42 21.72 -53.67
CA SER A 41 96.11 20.59 -54.58
C SER A 41 96.54 19.20 -54.09
N LEU A 42 96.82 19.05 -52.81
CA LEU A 42 97.29 17.79 -52.17
C LEU A 42 96.17 16.74 -51.95
N GLY A 43 94.98 17.05 -52.36
CA GLY A 43 93.86 16.11 -52.25
C GLY A 43 92.73 16.61 -51.30
N SER A 44 91.89 15.69 -50.85
CA SER A 44 90.80 15.92 -49.89
C SER A 44 90.83 14.94 -48.74
N VAL A 45 90.42 15.35 -47.55
CA VAL A 45 90.23 14.48 -46.39
C VAL A 45 88.70 14.29 -46.22
N ILE A 46 88.27 13.04 -46.16
CA ILE A 46 86.91 12.65 -45.99
C ILE A 46 86.81 11.88 -44.68
N CYS A 47 85.96 12.38 -43.79
CA CYS A 47 85.61 11.71 -42.52
C CYS A 47 84.17 11.24 -42.59
N ALA A 48 83.95 9.96 -42.48
CA ALA A 48 82.55 9.42 -42.53
C ALA A 48 82.27 8.64 -41.23
N ILE A 49 81.10 8.92 -40.64
CA ILE A 49 80.61 8.28 -39.39
C ILE A 49 79.28 7.56 -39.77
N SER A 50 79.23 6.28 -39.49
CA SER A 50 77.97 5.53 -39.71
C SER A 50 76.89 5.99 -38.77
N LEU A 51 75.67 6.20 -39.34
CA LEU A 51 74.48 6.52 -38.62
C LEU A 51 73.70 5.31 -38.17
N ASP A 52 74.14 4.07 -38.51
CA ASP A 52 73.50 2.79 -38.14
C ASP A 52 73.20 2.68 -36.63
N GLY A 53 74.12 3.18 -35.79
CA GLY A 53 73.92 3.18 -34.35
C GLY A 53 72.79 4.08 -33.90
N VAL A 54 72.69 5.23 -34.52
CA VAL A 54 71.64 6.22 -34.24
C VAL A 54 70.28 5.72 -34.74
N GLU A 55 70.23 5.19 -35.95
CA GLU A 55 69.00 4.62 -36.53
C GLU A 55 68.48 3.43 -35.75
N ARG A 56 69.36 2.51 -35.32
CA ARG A 56 68.97 1.41 -34.46
C ARG A 56 68.43 1.88 -33.13
N ALA A 57 69.08 2.87 -32.47
CA ALA A 57 68.62 3.47 -31.24
C ALA A 57 67.25 4.16 -31.43
N MET A 58 67.06 4.90 -32.56
CA MET A 58 65.80 5.57 -32.88
C MET A 58 64.68 4.57 -33.12
N ASN A 59 64.94 3.51 -33.88
CA ASN A 59 63.96 2.46 -34.17
C ASN A 59 63.61 1.68 -32.89
N GLN A 60 64.58 1.39 -32.01
CA GLN A 60 64.35 0.80 -30.74
C GLN A 60 63.47 1.68 -29.83
N LEU A 61 63.75 2.98 -29.80
CA LEU A 61 62.94 3.95 -29.07
C LEU A 61 61.50 4.04 -29.64
N ARG A 62 61.35 4.11 -30.98
CA ARG A 62 60.03 4.12 -31.66
C ARG A 62 59.23 2.87 -31.28
N PHE A 63 59.86 1.69 -31.39
CA PHE A 63 59.24 0.42 -31.00
C PHE A 63 58.82 0.41 -29.53
N LEU A 64 59.69 0.89 -28.65
CA LEU A 64 59.39 0.97 -27.22
C LEU A 64 58.18 1.88 -26.94
N PHE A 65 58.18 3.09 -27.54
CA PHE A 65 57.06 4.05 -27.38
C PHE A 65 55.74 3.51 -27.94
N LEU A 66 55.76 2.84 -29.11
CA LEU A 66 54.60 2.20 -29.70
C LEU A 66 54.10 1.04 -28.84
N ALA A 67 55.00 0.19 -28.32
CA ALA A 67 54.65 -0.92 -27.45
C ALA A 67 54.04 -0.44 -26.12
N VAL A 68 54.65 0.54 -25.48
CA VAL A 68 54.13 1.13 -24.24
C VAL A 68 52.80 1.83 -24.49
N GLY A 69 52.69 2.63 -25.58
CA GLY A 69 51.46 3.29 -25.96
C GLY A 69 50.31 2.31 -26.18
N PHE A 70 50.59 1.20 -26.87
CA PHE A 70 49.61 0.14 -27.13
C PHE A 70 49.13 -0.56 -25.83
N ILE A 71 50.08 -0.87 -24.92
CA ILE A 71 49.75 -1.46 -23.60
C ILE A 71 48.90 -0.51 -22.79
N VAL A 72 49.22 0.79 -22.77
CA VAL A 72 48.43 1.80 -22.04
C VAL A 72 47.01 1.92 -22.62
N LEU A 73 46.88 1.91 -23.96
CA LEU A 73 45.56 1.96 -24.61
C LEU A 73 44.69 0.73 -24.27
N ILE A 74 45.29 -0.47 -24.28
CA ILE A 74 44.59 -1.71 -23.85
C ILE A 74 44.13 -1.58 -22.41
N PHE A 75 45.03 -1.17 -21.53
CA PHE A 75 44.74 -1.02 -20.11
C PHE A 75 43.63 -0.01 -19.85
N LEU A 76 43.67 1.15 -20.49
CA LEU A 76 42.61 2.16 -20.42
C LEU A 76 41.27 1.64 -20.97
N GLY A 77 41.29 0.90 -22.09
CA GLY A 77 40.10 0.27 -22.66
C GLY A 77 39.47 -0.76 -21.70
N LEU A 78 40.26 -1.57 -21.03
CA LEU A 78 39.79 -2.54 -20.06
C LEU A 78 39.19 -1.85 -18.82
N ILE A 79 39.83 -0.79 -18.33
CA ILE A 79 39.29 0.03 -17.22
C ILE A 79 37.99 0.68 -17.61
N ALA A 80 37.95 1.35 -18.76
CA ALA A 80 36.73 2.03 -19.25
C ALA A 80 35.56 1.05 -19.38
N ARG A 81 35.81 -0.12 -19.98
CA ARG A 81 34.81 -1.18 -20.08
C ARG A 81 34.30 -1.62 -18.68
N ARG A 82 35.21 -1.83 -17.75
CA ARG A 82 34.86 -2.23 -16.36
C ARG A 82 33.99 -1.18 -15.65
N ILE A 83 34.34 0.10 -15.83
CA ILE A 83 33.57 1.21 -15.25
C ILE A 83 32.17 1.28 -15.87
N ILE A 84 32.05 1.15 -17.20
CA ILE A 84 30.78 1.17 -17.89
C ILE A 84 29.89 0.01 -17.44
N ASP A 85 30.43 -1.22 -17.39
CA ASP A 85 29.69 -2.39 -16.94
C ASP A 85 29.14 -2.22 -15.52
N ILE A 86 29.96 -1.71 -14.58
CA ILE A 86 29.55 -1.47 -13.20
C ILE A 86 28.50 -0.35 -13.11
N SER A 87 28.68 0.72 -13.89
CA SER A 87 27.78 1.89 -13.84
C SER A 87 26.40 1.63 -14.47
N LEU A 88 26.33 0.76 -15.48
CA LEU A 88 25.08 0.47 -16.20
C LEU A 88 24.33 -0.78 -15.67
N ARG A 89 24.98 -1.62 -14.90
CA ARG A 89 24.37 -2.83 -14.34
C ARG A 89 23.05 -2.54 -13.56
N PRO A 90 22.92 -1.45 -12.78
CA PRO A 90 21.68 -1.17 -12.09
C PRO A 90 20.50 -0.88 -13.04
N LEU A 91 20.75 -0.45 -14.28
CA LEU A 91 19.68 -0.22 -15.27
C LEU A 91 19.06 -1.54 -15.75
N THR A 92 19.83 -2.61 -15.86
CA THR A 92 19.28 -3.93 -16.19
C THR A 92 18.43 -4.48 -15.06
N SER A 93 18.81 -4.24 -13.80
CA SER A 93 17.98 -4.64 -12.66
C SER A 93 16.65 -3.87 -12.60
N VAL A 94 16.61 -2.62 -13.08
CA VAL A 94 15.35 -1.86 -13.22
C VAL A 94 14.42 -2.53 -14.24
N GLU A 95 14.95 -2.97 -15.38
CA GLU A 95 14.17 -3.68 -16.42
C GLU A 95 13.60 -5.00 -15.87
N GLU A 96 14.44 -5.83 -15.24
CA GLU A 96 14.04 -7.11 -14.65
C GLU A 96 12.97 -6.92 -13.54
N THR A 97 13.17 -5.94 -12.66
CA THR A 97 12.20 -5.63 -11.58
C THR A 97 10.89 -5.10 -12.15
N ALA A 98 10.95 -4.23 -13.17
CA ALA A 98 9.75 -3.72 -13.82
C ALA A 98 8.97 -4.84 -14.54
N GLU A 99 9.66 -5.79 -15.15
CA GLU A 99 9.05 -6.96 -15.79
C GLU A 99 8.40 -7.90 -14.75
N ALA A 100 9.09 -8.18 -13.63
CA ALA A 100 8.54 -8.96 -12.53
C ALA A 100 7.28 -8.30 -11.95
N PHE A 101 7.33 -6.99 -11.73
CA PHE A 101 6.22 -6.20 -11.23
C PHE A 101 5.02 -6.22 -12.21
N ALA A 102 5.27 -6.08 -13.52
CA ALA A 102 4.24 -6.17 -14.56
C ALA A 102 3.59 -7.56 -14.64
N LYS A 103 4.30 -8.62 -14.27
CA LYS A 103 3.79 -9.99 -14.15
C LYS A 103 3.01 -10.26 -12.86
N GLY A 104 2.92 -9.26 -11.97
CA GLY A 104 2.14 -9.34 -10.74
C GLY A 104 2.95 -9.64 -9.47
N ASP A 105 4.27 -9.68 -9.55
CA ASP A 105 5.13 -9.75 -8.37
C ASP A 105 5.35 -8.33 -7.80
N PHE A 106 4.38 -7.87 -7.01
CA PHE A 106 4.43 -6.55 -6.38
C PHE A 106 5.46 -6.46 -5.24
N SER A 107 6.05 -7.59 -4.83
CA SER A 107 7.10 -7.62 -3.81
C SER A 107 8.51 -7.39 -4.40
N ALA A 108 8.65 -7.45 -5.72
CA ALA A 108 9.92 -7.23 -6.39
C ALA A 108 10.51 -5.86 -6.07
N ARG A 109 11.80 -5.83 -5.75
CA ARG A 109 12.54 -4.60 -5.42
C ARG A 109 13.85 -4.58 -6.19
N LEU A 110 14.30 -3.37 -6.48
CA LEU A 110 15.64 -3.12 -7.01
C LEU A 110 16.68 -3.35 -5.91
N ASP A 111 17.82 -3.92 -6.29
CA ASP A 111 18.95 -4.09 -5.38
C ASP A 111 19.37 -2.75 -4.78
N GLU A 112 19.80 -2.77 -3.53
CA GLU A 112 20.30 -1.57 -2.85
C GLU A 112 21.52 -1.01 -3.59
N ALA A 113 21.36 0.15 -4.21
CA ALA A 113 22.43 0.89 -4.84
C ALA A 113 22.94 2.01 -3.90
N ARG A 114 24.20 2.39 -4.05
CA ARG A 114 24.79 3.47 -3.26
C ARG A 114 24.04 4.79 -3.50
N THR A 115 23.48 5.33 -2.45
CA THR A 115 22.66 6.57 -2.50
C THR A 115 23.45 7.84 -2.83
N ASP A 116 24.78 7.75 -2.83
CA ASP A 116 25.69 8.83 -3.22
C ASP A 116 25.82 9.03 -4.75
N THR A 117 25.24 8.12 -5.55
CA THR A 117 25.21 8.19 -7.00
C THR A 117 23.83 8.59 -7.53
N GLU A 118 23.77 9.13 -8.77
CA GLU A 118 22.51 9.47 -9.45
C GLU A 118 21.62 8.21 -9.62
N VAL A 119 22.23 7.09 -9.99
CA VAL A 119 21.53 5.82 -10.17
C VAL A 119 21.03 5.27 -8.84
N GLY A 120 21.82 5.40 -7.78
CA GLY A 120 21.38 4.99 -6.43
C GLY A 120 20.19 5.81 -5.91
N ARG A 121 20.17 7.11 -6.16
CA ARG A 121 19.00 7.95 -5.83
C ARG A 121 17.76 7.57 -6.63
N LEU A 122 17.94 7.24 -7.93
CA LEU A 122 16.86 6.73 -8.77
C LEU A 122 16.31 5.41 -8.25
N THR A 123 17.18 4.45 -7.92
CA THR A 123 16.81 3.14 -7.34
C THR A 123 16.00 3.32 -6.06
N TYR A 124 16.44 4.21 -5.17
CA TYR A 124 15.74 4.51 -3.93
C TYR A 124 14.34 5.08 -4.18
N ALA A 125 14.23 6.08 -5.09
CA ALA A 125 12.94 6.68 -5.44
C ALA A 125 11.99 5.67 -6.08
N LEU A 126 12.51 4.79 -6.95
CA LEU A 126 11.72 3.71 -7.57
C LEU A 126 11.24 2.70 -6.52
N ASN A 127 12.08 2.27 -5.59
CA ASN A 127 11.68 1.36 -4.51
C ASN A 127 10.59 1.98 -3.62
N GLN A 128 10.67 3.28 -3.33
CA GLN A 128 9.59 3.98 -2.61
C GLN A 128 8.28 4.02 -3.42
N MET A 129 8.36 4.25 -4.72
CA MET A 129 7.18 4.21 -5.59
C MET A 129 6.57 2.81 -5.62
N LEU A 130 7.39 1.76 -5.80
CA LEU A 130 6.94 0.37 -5.80
C LEU A 130 6.26 0.00 -4.47
N ALA A 131 6.83 0.41 -3.33
CA ALA A 131 6.23 0.18 -2.01
C ALA A 131 4.84 0.83 -1.87
N ARG A 132 4.67 2.06 -2.35
CA ARG A 132 3.36 2.73 -2.33
C ARG A 132 2.34 2.07 -3.24
N ILE A 133 2.78 1.56 -4.40
CA ILE A 133 1.90 0.84 -5.31
C ILE A 133 1.47 -0.49 -4.69
N GLU A 134 2.40 -1.25 -4.09
CA GLU A 134 2.08 -2.49 -3.38
C GLU A 134 1.06 -2.25 -2.26
N GLU A 135 1.26 -1.24 -1.43
CA GLU A 135 0.33 -0.84 -0.37
C GLU A 135 -1.07 -0.49 -0.94
N ALA A 136 -1.12 0.32 -2.01
CA ALA A 136 -2.37 0.67 -2.66
C ALA A 136 -3.09 -0.55 -3.26
N PHE A 137 -2.35 -1.49 -3.85
CA PHE A 137 -2.92 -2.76 -4.33
C PHE A 137 -3.43 -3.64 -3.20
N ALA A 138 -2.69 -3.76 -2.09
CA ALA A 138 -3.11 -4.53 -0.92
C ALA A 138 -4.43 -3.97 -0.34
N VAL A 139 -4.53 -2.65 -0.18
CA VAL A 139 -5.76 -1.97 0.26
C VAL A 139 -6.92 -2.23 -0.71
N LYS A 140 -6.66 -2.16 -2.03
CA LYS A 140 -7.67 -2.41 -3.05
C LYS A 140 -8.18 -3.85 -3.01
N VAL A 141 -7.28 -4.84 -2.95
CA VAL A 141 -7.64 -6.26 -2.87
C VAL A 141 -8.44 -6.55 -1.59
N GLU A 142 -8.04 -5.98 -0.46
CA GLU A 142 -8.77 -6.11 0.79
C GLU A 142 -10.18 -5.52 0.68
N SER A 143 -10.31 -4.33 0.08
CA SER A 143 -11.60 -3.66 -0.16
C SER A 143 -12.50 -4.50 -1.08
N GLU A 144 -11.96 -5.04 -2.19
CA GLU A 144 -12.71 -5.94 -3.08
C GLU A 144 -13.19 -7.22 -2.36
N ASN A 145 -12.34 -7.81 -1.52
CA ASN A 145 -12.70 -8.99 -0.74
C ASN A 145 -13.77 -8.69 0.32
N LYS A 146 -13.72 -7.52 0.96
CA LYS A 146 -14.77 -7.04 1.87
C LYS A 146 -16.10 -6.87 1.13
N LEU A 147 -16.07 -6.24 -0.05
CA LEU A 147 -17.27 -6.04 -0.87
C LEU A 147 -17.86 -7.38 -1.34
N ARG A 148 -17.04 -8.32 -1.81
CA ARG A 148 -17.51 -9.65 -2.25
C ARG A 148 -18.20 -10.40 -1.10
N ARG A 149 -17.59 -10.39 0.10
CA ARG A 149 -18.20 -10.99 1.29
C ARG A 149 -19.51 -10.31 1.64
N PHE A 150 -19.54 -8.98 1.67
CA PHE A 150 -20.75 -8.19 1.94
C PHE A 150 -21.91 -8.56 0.98
N VAL A 151 -21.65 -8.63 -0.33
CA VAL A 151 -22.68 -9.01 -1.32
C VAL A 151 -23.15 -10.45 -1.14
N ALA A 152 -22.23 -11.38 -0.84
CA ALA A 152 -22.59 -12.78 -0.59
C ALA A 152 -23.48 -12.91 0.66
N ASP A 153 -23.08 -12.30 1.77
CA ASP A 153 -23.79 -12.35 3.04
C ASP A 153 -25.16 -11.67 2.94
N ALA A 154 -25.23 -10.47 2.31
CA ALA A 154 -26.49 -9.78 2.05
C ALA A 154 -27.44 -10.63 1.19
N SER A 155 -26.92 -11.34 0.18
CA SER A 155 -27.72 -12.25 -0.68
C SER A 155 -28.27 -13.44 0.12
N HIS A 156 -27.50 -13.98 1.05
CA HIS A 156 -27.95 -15.05 1.93
C HIS A 156 -29.03 -14.59 2.89
N GLU A 157 -28.84 -13.44 3.55
CA GLU A 157 -29.78 -12.89 4.53
C GLU A 157 -31.09 -12.40 3.88
N LEU A 158 -31.07 -11.94 2.63
CA LEU A 158 -32.28 -11.62 1.88
C LEU A 158 -33.03 -12.84 1.35
N ARG A 159 -32.31 -13.94 1.05
CA ARG A 159 -32.94 -15.17 0.51
C ARG A 159 -33.80 -15.86 1.55
N THR A 160 -33.39 -15.88 2.80
CA THR A 160 -34.11 -16.54 3.89
C THR A 160 -35.53 -16.00 4.08
N PRO A 161 -35.77 -14.72 4.32
CA PRO A 161 -37.10 -14.13 4.45
C PRO A 161 -37.93 -14.28 3.17
N LEU A 162 -37.32 -14.10 2.01
CA LEU A 162 -37.99 -14.26 0.74
C LEU A 162 -38.51 -15.70 0.54
N THR A 163 -37.72 -16.67 0.98
CA THR A 163 -38.13 -18.11 0.95
C THR A 163 -39.29 -18.38 1.92
N ALA A 164 -39.27 -17.76 3.11
CA ALA A 164 -40.36 -17.87 4.08
C ALA A 164 -41.66 -17.22 3.54
N ILE A 165 -41.62 -16.03 2.99
CA ILE A 165 -42.76 -15.36 2.37
C ILE A 165 -43.35 -16.22 1.24
N ARG A 166 -42.47 -16.75 0.36
CA ARG A 166 -42.89 -17.65 -0.72
C ARG A 166 -43.52 -18.90 -0.18
N GLY A 167 -42.97 -19.54 0.85
CA GLY A 167 -43.51 -20.72 1.50
C GLY A 167 -44.89 -20.49 2.12
N PHE A 168 -45.05 -19.38 2.83
CA PHE A 168 -46.33 -18.97 3.40
C PHE A 168 -47.39 -18.73 2.31
N SER A 169 -47.02 -18.03 1.25
CA SER A 169 -47.89 -17.77 0.10
C SER A 169 -48.31 -19.07 -0.61
N GLU A 170 -47.41 -20.03 -0.74
CA GLU A 170 -47.67 -21.34 -1.33
C GLU A 170 -48.62 -22.19 -0.47
N LEU A 171 -48.42 -22.20 0.88
CA LEU A 171 -49.33 -22.90 1.81
C LEU A 171 -50.76 -22.33 1.73
N HIS A 172 -50.92 -21.02 1.62
CA HIS A 172 -52.22 -20.40 1.40
C HIS A 172 -52.86 -20.84 0.07
N ARG A 173 -52.10 -20.79 -1.02
CA ARG A 173 -52.57 -21.14 -2.36
C ARG A 173 -53.03 -22.62 -2.47
N GLN A 174 -52.32 -23.51 -1.75
CA GLN A 174 -52.64 -24.94 -1.72
C GLN A 174 -53.86 -25.26 -0.82
N GLY A 175 -54.44 -24.25 -0.13
CA GLY A 175 -55.54 -24.46 0.79
C GLY A 175 -55.18 -25.30 2.03
N ALA A 176 -53.87 -25.42 2.35
CA ALA A 176 -53.40 -26.13 3.52
C ALA A 176 -53.79 -25.41 4.83
N ILE A 177 -54.02 -24.09 4.77
CA ILE A 177 -54.42 -23.26 5.88
C ILE A 177 -55.91 -22.98 5.74
N LYS A 178 -56.69 -23.39 6.76
CA LYS A 178 -58.15 -23.22 6.80
C LYS A 178 -58.52 -22.41 8.03
N GLY A 179 -59.57 -21.57 7.89
CA GLY A 179 -60.08 -20.71 8.92
C GLY A 179 -59.50 -19.30 8.88
N GLU A 180 -60.33 -18.34 9.25
CA GLU A 180 -60.01 -16.91 9.16
C GLU A 180 -58.85 -16.50 10.10
N GLU A 181 -58.80 -17.13 11.28
CA GLU A 181 -57.75 -16.90 12.27
C GLU A 181 -56.37 -17.34 11.78
N ASN A 182 -56.29 -18.55 11.22
CA ASN A 182 -55.02 -19.09 10.67
C ASN A 182 -54.56 -18.30 9.42
N THR A 183 -55.50 -17.81 8.62
CA THR A 183 -55.20 -16.97 7.45
C THR A 183 -54.67 -15.59 7.91
N SER A 184 -55.26 -14.98 8.94
CA SER A 184 -54.80 -13.73 9.52
C SER A 184 -53.40 -13.88 10.12
N GLU A 185 -53.14 -14.96 10.84
CA GLU A 185 -51.80 -15.26 11.39
C GLU A 185 -50.75 -15.43 10.27
N LEU A 186 -51.13 -16.10 9.16
CA LEU A 186 -50.21 -16.25 8.00
C LEU A 186 -49.90 -14.90 7.36
N ILE A 187 -50.92 -14.06 7.15
CA ILE A 187 -50.70 -12.70 6.57
C ILE A 187 -49.80 -11.89 7.48
N ARG A 188 -50.05 -11.93 8.80
CA ARG A 188 -49.21 -11.24 9.77
C ARG A 188 -47.76 -11.69 9.67
N ARG A 189 -47.45 -12.99 9.54
CA ARG A 189 -46.08 -13.50 9.35
C ARG A 189 -45.46 -13.03 8.03
N ILE A 190 -46.22 -12.91 6.96
CA ILE A 190 -45.74 -12.32 5.69
C ILE A 190 -45.42 -10.84 5.86
N GLU A 191 -46.28 -10.10 6.56
CA GLU A 191 -46.04 -8.69 6.87
C GLU A 191 -44.79 -8.49 7.74
N ASP A 192 -44.66 -9.25 8.83
CA ASP A 192 -43.48 -9.22 9.72
C ASP A 192 -42.18 -9.46 8.94
N GLU A 193 -42.17 -10.46 8.03
CA GLU A 193 -41.01 -10.77 7.23
C GLU A 193 -40.70 -9.71 6.17
N SER A 194 -41.75 -9.05 5.64
CA SER A 194 -41.58 -7.93 4.70
C SER A 194 -41.01 -6.68 5.38
N VAL A 195 -41.45 -6.36 6.59
CA VAL A 195 -40.91 -5.27 7.41
C VAL A 195 -39.45 -5.55 7.75
N ARG A 196 -39.14 -6.79 8.14
CA ARG A 196 -37.76 -7.23 8.41
C ARG A 196 -36.84 -7.08 7.19
N MET A 197 -37.32 -7.47 5.99
CA MET A 197 -36.59 -7.25 4.75
C MET A 197 -36.31 -5.78 4.46
N SER A 198 -37.32 -4.92 4.68
CA SER A 198 -37.17 -3.47 4.49
C SER A 198 -36.10 -2.89 5.41
N SER A 199 -36.15 -3.24 6.69
CA SER A 199 -35.12 -2.81 7.67
C SER A 199 -33.72 -3.33 7.28
N LEU A 200 -33.60 -4.58 6.84
CA LEU A 200 -32.33 -5.14 6.38
C LEU A 200 -31.77 -4.37 5.17
N VAL A 201 -32.61 -4.00 4.20
CA VAL A 201 -32.19 -3.22 3.03
C VAL A 201 -31.75 -1.81 3.45
N GLU A 202 -32.46 -1.16 4.37
CA GLU A 202 -32.09 0.15 4.90
C GLU A 202 -30.74 0.10 5.63
N ASP A 203 -30.52 -0.93 6.45
CA ASP A 203 -29.25 -1.16 7.16
C ASP A 203 -28.09 -1.36 6.19
N LEU A 204 -28.30 -2.15 5.12
CA LEU A 204 -27.29 -2.38 4.07
C LEU A 204 -26.97 -1.09 3.30
N LEU A 205 -27.98 -0.31 2.95
CA LEU A 205 -27.79 0.99 2.28
C LEU A 205 -27.05 1.99 3.16
N LEU A 206 -27.36 2.00 4.45
CA LEU A 206 -26.66 2.84 5.41
C LEU A 206 -25.17 2.46 5.50
N LEU A 207 -24.87 1.17 5.69
CA LEU A 207 -23.48 0.70 5.74
C LEU A 207 -22.72 1.03 4.46
N ALA A 208 -23.35 0.85 3.29
CA ALA A 208 -22.74 1.20 2.01
C ALA A 208 -22.43 2.70 1.87
N ARG A 209 -23.30 3.57 2.40
CA ARG A 209 -23.06 5.03 2.44
C ARG A 209 -21.94 5.40 3.41
N LEU A 210 -21.92 4.82 4.60
CA LEU A 210 -20.88 5.07 5.60
C LEU A 210 -19.49 4.62 5.14
N ASP A 211 -19.41 3.59 4.30
CA ASP A 211 -18.14 3.10 3.74
C ASP A 211 -17.53 4.03 2.65
N GLN A 212 -18.37 4.83 1.95
CA GLN A 212 -17.90 5.61 0.79
C GLN A 212 -17.44 7.04 1.10
N SER A 213 -17.90 7.63 2.14
CA SER A 213 -17.61 8.97 2.69
C SER A 213 -18.87 9.48 3.36
N PRO A 214 -18.98 9.44 4.67
CA PRO A 214 -20.20 9.86 5.35
C PRO A 214 -20.37 11.37 5.26
N GLU A 215 -21.35 11.83 4.50
CA GLU A 215 -21.91 13.16 4.68
C GLU A 215 -22.73 13.12 5.98
N MET A 216 -22.10 13.53 7.09
CA MET A 216 -22.73 13.60 8.40
C MET A 216 -23.20 15.02 8.66
N LEU A 217 -24.44 15.16 9.09
CA LEU A 217 -24.97 16.45 9.53
C LEU A 217 -24.52 16.70 10.97
N MET A 218 -23.34 17.31 11.11
CA MET A 218 -22.75 17.59 12.42
C MET A 218 -23.41 18.83 13.04
N GLU A 219 -24.26 18.62 14.03
CA GLU A 219 -24.95 19.67 14.76
C GLU A 219 -24.88 19.44 16.29
N PRO A 220 -25.08 20.45 17.14
CA PRO A 220 -25.18 20.25 18.57
C PRO A 220 -26.39 19.38 18.92
N VAL A 221 -26.16 18.23 19.55
CA VAL A 221 -27.18 17.27 19.95
C VAL A 221 -27.32 17.28 21.47
N ASP A 222 -28.54 17.49 21.97
CA ASP A 222 -28.88 17.28 23.36
C ASP A 222 -29.00 15.78 23.66
N VAL A 223 -27.98 15.25 24.36
CA VAL A 223 -27.86 13.83 24.65
C VAL A 223 -28.97 13.33 25.58
N GLY A 224 -29.30 14.12 26.59
CA GLY A 224 -30.33 13.74 27.56
C GLY A 224 -31.70 13.60 26.89
N ARG A 225 -32.08 14.56 26.06
CA ARG A 225 -33.30 14.51 25.27
C ARG A 225 -33.32 13.32 24.33
N LEU A 226 -32.25 13.09 23.59
CA LEU A 226 -32.14 12.01 22.63
C LEU A 226 -32.28 10.63 23.30
N ILE A 227 -31.60 10.42 24.44
CA ILE A 227 -31.69 9.16 25.22
C ILE A 227 -33.12 8.93 25.69
N ASN A 228 -33.81 9.97 26.20
CA ASN A 228 -35.19 9.84 26.62
C ASN A 228 -36.12 9.43 25.47
N GLU A 229 -36.01 10.07 24.29
CA GLU A 229 -36.79 9.72 23.09
C GLU A 229 -36.59 8.26 22.68
N VAL A 230 -35.33 7.78 22.66
CA VAL A 230 -35.02 6.38 22.29
C VAL A 230 -35.56 5.41 23.33
N VAL A 231 -35.36 5.68 24.61
CA VAL A 231 -35.81 4.79 25.69
C VAL A 231 -37.33 4.68 25.74
N GLU A 232 -38.06 5.80 25.57
CA GLU A 232 -39.53 5.79 25.50
C GLU A 232 -40.01 4.94 24.29
N SER A 233 -39.38 5.09 23.13
CA SER A 233 -39.65 4.27 21.94
C SER A 233 -39.39 2.78 22.20
N ALA A 234 -38.28 2.45 22.86
CA ALA A 234 -37.93 1.07 23.20
C ALA A 234 -38.90 0.44 24.20
N ARG A 235 -39.36 1.21 25.21
CA ARG A 235 -40.38 0.79 26.17
C ARG A 235 -41.73 0.52 25.48
N ALA A 236 -42.12 1.36 24.53
CA ALA A 236 -43.36 1.20 23.79
C ALA A 236 -43.34 -0.03 22.89
N ALA A 237 -42.22 -0.32 22.27
CA ALA A 237 -42.06 -1.46 21.36
C ALA A 237 -42.02 -2.81 22.11
N ARG A 238 -41.38 -2.87 23.31
CA ARG A 238 -41.26 -4.09 24.09
C ARG A 238 -41.14 -3.74 25.58
N ASN A 239 -42.19 -3.99 26.32
CA ASN A 239 -42.28 -3.66 27.76
C ASN A 239 -41.98 -4.87 28.66
N THR A 240 -40.96 -5.65 28.32
CA THR A 240 -40.56 -6.86 29.10
C THR A 240 -39.30 -6.64 29.97
N HIS A 241 -38.67 -5.48 29.84
CA HIS A 241 -37.40 -5.15 30.53
C HIS A 241 -37.56 -3.88 31.36
N GLU A 242 -36.86 -3.82 32.48
CA GLU A 242 -36.72 -2.61 33.29
C GLU A 242 -35.59 -1.75 32.71
N ILE A 243 -35.94 -0.66 32.02
CA ILE A 243 -34.99 0.28 31.43
C ILE A 243 -34.88 1.51 32.32
N SER A 244 -33.71 1.83 32.83
CA SER A 244 -33.42 3.05 33.62
C SER A 244 -32.43 3.96 32.87
N ILE A 245 -32.51 5.26 33.18
CA ILE A 245 -31.66 6.30 32.59
C ILE A 245 -30.85 6.92 33.73
N GLU A 246 -29.53 7.02 33.56
CA GLU A 246 -28.57 7.63 34.49
C GLU A 246 -27.75 8.68 33.75
N LEU A 247 -28.06 9.96 33.95
CA LEU A 247 -27.35 11.11 33.38
C LEU A 247 -26.51 11.79 34.47
N GLU A 248 -25.24 12.04 34.17
CA GLU A 248 -24.34 12.76 35.09
C GLU A 248 -24.75 14.25 35.20
N SER A 249 -25.28 14.83 34.11
CA SER A 249 -25.80 16.19 34.04
C SER A 249 -27.03 16.25 33.15
N GLU A 250 -27.95 17.21 33.41
CA GLU A 250 -29.08 17.48 32.54
C GLU A 250 -28.67 18.20 31.24
N GLU A 251 -27.53 18.90 31.24
CA GLU A 251 -27.00 19.66 30.11
C GLU A 251 -25.77 18.94 29.52
N LEU A 252 -26.02 17.89 28.74
CA LEU A 252 -24.99 17.15 28.00
C LEU A 252 -25.18 17.36 26.50
N PHE A 253 -24.23 18.03 25.88
CA PHE A 253 -24.24 18.28 24.43
C PHE A 253 -23.03 17.62 23.77
N LEU A 254 -23.25 17.08 22.56
CA LEU A 254 -22.18 16.62 21.68
C LEU A 254 -22.40 17.12 20.26
N LEU A 255 -21.34 17.23 19.47
CA LEU A 255 -21.42 17.57 18.05
C LEU A 255 -21.55 16.27 17.24
N GLY A 256 -22.68 16.10 16.54
CA GLY A 256 -22.92 14.87 15.79
C GLY A 256 -24.23 14.90 14.97
N ASP A 257 -24.45 13.82 14.23
CA ASP A 257 -25.69 13.59 13.48
C ASP A 257 -26.73 12.95 14.41
N SER A 258 -27.71 13.73 14.82
CA SER A 258 -28.75 13.33 15.77
C SER A 258 -29.49 12.06 15.35
N LEU A 259 -29.82 11.91 14.06
CA LEU A 259 -30.53 10.74 13.53
C LEU A 259 -29.63 9.47 13.65
N ARG A 260 -28.35 9.60 13.36
CA ARG A 260 -27.40 8.47 13.44
C ARG A 260 -27.09 8.07 14.87
N ILE A 261 -26.97 9.04 15.78
CA ILE A 261 -26.78 8.77 17.20
C ILE A 261 -28.02 8.08 17.79
N HIS A 262 -29.23 8.57 17.43
CA HIS A 262 -30.49 7.91 17.79
C HIS A 262 -30.48 6.44 17.33
N GLN A 263 -30.12 6.15 16.08
CA GLN A 263 -30.06 4.80 15.52
C GLN A 263 -29.06 3.91 16.27
N VAL A 264 -27.88 4.45 16.66
CA VAL A 264 -26.87 3.71 17.42
C VAL A 264 -27.40 3.30 18.80
N ILE A 265 -28.01 4.23 19.53
CA ILE A 265 -28.57 3.93 20.85
C ILE A 265 -29.75 2.95 20.75
N ALA A 266 -30.61 3.12 19.73
CA ALA A 266 -31.72 2.21 19.46
C ALA A 266 -31.22 0.79 19.15
N ASN A 267 -30.17 0.63 18.35
CA ASN A 267 -29.56 -0.66 18.05
C ASN A 267 -28.98 -1.32 19.30
N LEU A 268 -28.31 -0.58 20.19
CA LEU A 268 -27.79 -1.12 21.43
C LEU A 268 -28.92 -1.56 22.37
N LEU A 269 -29.99 -0.75 22.50
CA LEU A 269 -31.17 -1.10 23.30
C LEU A 269 -31.89 -2.33 22.75
N ALA A 270 -32.12 -2.38 21.45
CA ALA A 270 -32.74 -3.55 20.79
C ALA A 270 -31.89 -4.80 21.01
N ASN A 271 -30.57 -4.70 20.91
CA ASN A 271 -29.65 -5.80 21.19
C ASN A 271 -29.76 -6.29 22.63
N ALA A 272 -29.78 -5.37 23.62
CA ALA A 272 -29.98 -5.71 25.01
C ALA A 272 -31.33 -6.40 25.26
N GLN A 273 -32.43 -5.90 24.67
CA GLN A 273 -33.78 -6.49 24.82
C GLN A 273 -33.93 -7.86 24.14
N ILE A 274 -33.20 -8.12 23.03
CA ILE A 274 -33.28 -9.39 22.31
C ILE A 274 -32.44 -10.48 22.98
N HIS A 275 -31.25 -10.13 23.51
CA HIS A 275 -30.28 -11.08 23.99
C HIS A 275 -30.29 -11.30 25.51
N THR A 276 -31.17 -10.60 26.23
CA THR A 276 -31.36 -10.82 27.67
C THR A 276 -32.74 -11.43 27.97
N PRO A 277 -32.88 -12.21 29.05
CA PRO A 277 -34.16 -12.73 29.48
C PRO A 277 -35.16 -11.63 29.84
N ASP A 278 -36.46 -11.91 29.69
CA ASP A 278 -37.50 -11.00 30.18
C ASP A 278 -37.33 -10.70 31.68
N GLY A 279 -37.53 -9.44 32.07
CA GLY A 279 -37.28 -8.95 33.40
C GLY A 279 -35.85 -8.53 33.69
N SER A 280 -34.95 -8.62 32.72
CA SER A 280 -33.60 -8.10 32.88
C SER A 280 -33.58 -6.57 33.00
N LYS A 281 -32.57 -6.05 33.68
CA LYS A 281 -32.34 -4.60 33.84
C LYS A 281 -31.42 -4.10 32.76
N ILE A 282 -31.83 -2.99 32.13
CA ILE A 282 -31.04 -2.28 31.14
C ILE A 282 -30.82 -0.86 31.65
N ILE A 283 -29.58 -0.40 31.67
CA ILE A 283 -29.22 0.94 32.12
C ILE A 283 -28.61 1.69 30.94
N VAL A 284 -29.20 2.84 30.60
CA VAL A 284 -28.61 3.77 29.64
C VAL A 284 -28.01 4.92 30.43
N SER A 285 -26.71 5.15 30.30
CA SER A 285 -26.05 6.24 31.00
C SER A 285 -25.30 7.16 30.05
N ALA A 286 -25.18 8.44 30.45
CA ALA A 286 -24.37 9.41 29.75
C ALA A 286 -23.55 10.24 30.73
N SER A 287 -22.29 10.47 30.37
CA SER A 287 -21.34 11.31 31.10
C SER A 287 -20.43 12.07 30.15
N GLN A 288 -19.77 13.09 30.64
CA GLN A 288 -18.83 13.91 29.83
C GLN A 288 -17.64 14.32 30.69
N ASP A 289 -16.46 14.24 30.11
CA ASP A 289 -15.24 14.83 30.67
C ASP A 289 -14.65 15.87 29.71
N ASP A 290 -13.46 16.36 29.99
CA ASP A 290 -12.78 17.36 29.15
C ASP A 290 -12.39 16.84 27.75
N LEU A 291 -12.41 15.52 27.51
CA LEU A 291 -11.92 14.87 26.32
C LEU A 291 -13.03 14.31 25.45
N ALA A 292 -14.09 13.80 26.05
CA ALA A 292 -15.14 13.07 25.35
C ALA A 292 -16.49 13.07 26.05
N THR A 293 -17.56 12.85 25.28
CA THR A 293 -18.88 12.47 25.78
C THR A 293 -19.03 10.96 25.66
N TYR A 294 -19.46 10.33 26.75
CA TYR A 294 -19.67 8.89 26.83
C TYR A 294 -21.16 8.59 26.94
N ILE A 295 -21.63 7.66 26.11
CA ILE A 295 -22.98 7.11 26.23
C ILE A 295 -22.81 5.60 26.39
N SER A 296 -23.42 5.01 27.39
CA SER A 296 -23.34 3.56 27.56
C SER A 296 -24.71 2.89 27.72
N VAL A 297 -24.80 1.66 27.22
CA VAL A 297 -25.94 0.77 27.41
C VAL A 297 -25.41 -0.48 28.10
N SER A 298 -25.93 -0.78 29.30
CA SER A 298 -25.53 -1.92 30.12
C SER A 298 -26.72 -2.79 30.41
N ASP A 299 -26.53 -4.10 30.34
CA ASP A 299 -27.52 -5.12 30.71
C ASP A 299 -26.96 -6.08 31.76
N ASN A 300 -27.85 -6.79 32.45
CA ASN A 300 -27.50 -7.85 33.42
C ASN A 300 -27.79 -9.26 32.84
N GLY A 301 -27.67 -9.42 31.53
CA GLY A 301 -27.96 -10.66 30.80
C GLY A 301 -26.85 -11.73 30.91
N PRO A 302 -26.83 -12.68 29.97
CA PRO A 302 -25.91 -13.82 30.00
C PRO A 302 -24.45 -13.46 29.74
N GLY A 303 -24.15 -12.24 29.29
CA GLY A 303 -22.81 -11.80 28.91
C GLY A 303 -22.33 -12.39 27.58
N ILE A 304 -21.15 -11.97 27.16
CA ILE A 304 -20.53 -12.28 25.86
C ILE A 304 -19.16 -12.91 26.11
N SER A 305 -18.87 -14.04 25.46
CA SER A 305 -17.54 -14.67 25.56
C SER A 305 -16.44 -13.79 24.96
N VAL A 306 -15.21 -13.90 25.48
CA VAL A 306 -14.05 -13.12 25.01
C VAL A 306 -13.83 -13.29 23.51
N GLU A 307 -13.97 -14.50 22.99
CA GLU A 307 -13.83 -14.79 21.57
C GLU A 307 -14.88 -14.07 20.71
N SER A 308 -16.11 -13.94 21.24
CA SER A 308 -17.19 -13.23 20.55
C SER A 308 -17.01 -11.73 20.63
N GLN A 309 -16.48 -11.18 21.74
CA GLN A 309 -16.29 -9.73 21.90
C GLN A 309 -15.38 -9.12 20.81
N GLU A 310 -14.43 -9.88 20.31
CA GLU A 310 -13.55 -9.43 19.20
C GLU A 310 -14.28 -9.34 17.87
N ARG A 311 -15.38 -10.10 17.72
CA ARG A 311 -16.07 -10.28 16.43
C ARG A 311 -17.48 -9.71 16.35
N ILE A 312 -18.09 -9.31 17.48
CA ILE A 312 -19.49 -8.85 17.49
C ILE A 312 -19.76 -7.61 16.65
N PHE A 313 -18.75 -6.86 16.26
CA PHE A 313 -18.84 -5.70 15.36
C PHE A 313 -18.66 -6.08 13.88
N GLU A 314 -18.31 -7.36 13.59
CA GLU A 314 -18.29 -7.86 12.21
C GLU A 314 -19.72 -7.92 11.66
N ARG A 315 -19.89 -7.61 10.37
CA ARG A 315 -21.19 -7.67 9.70
C ARG A 315 -21.70 -9.09 9.67
N PHE A 316 -22.99 -9.28 9.94
CA PHE A 316 -23.68 -10.59 9.99
C PHE A 316 -23.12 -11.56 11.02
N TYR A 317 -22.23 -11.12 11.92
CA TYR A 317 -21.73 -12.00 12.97
C TYR A 317 -22.82 -12.26 14.02
N ARG A 318 -22.92 -13.51 14.45
CA ARG A 318 -23.84 -13.99 15.50
C ARG A 318 -23.10 -14.98 16.41
N ALA A 319 -23.05 -14.70 17.69
CA ALA A 319 -22.31 -15.53 18.66
C ALA A 319 -22.88 -16.93 18.85
N ASP A 320 -24.19 -17.17 18.60
CA ASP A 320 -24.87 -18.45 18.79
C ASP A 320 -25.83 -18.77 17.66
N LEU A 321 -25.46 -19.73 16.80
CA LEU A 321 -26.34 -20.32 15.77
C LEU A 321 -27.41 -21.25 16.39
N SER A 322 -27.28 -21.64 17.68
CA SER A 322 -28.15 -22.64 18.34
C SER A 322 -29.46 -22.08 18.90
N ARG A 323 -29.57 -20.74 19.11
CA ARG A 323 -30.79 -20.08 19.63
C ARG A 323 -31.83 -19.70 18.57
N VAL A 324 -31.77 -20.28 17.40
CA VAL A 324 -32.70 -20.06 16.27
C VAL A 324 -34.18 -20.39 16.59
N ARG A 325 -34.48 -20.94 17.79
CA ARG A 325 -35.83 -21.43 18.11
C ARG A 325 -36.79 -20.41 18.70
N SER A 326 -36.39 -19.22 19.00
CA SER A 326 -37.26 -18.24 19.72
C SER A 326 -37.81 -17.09 18.86
N GLY A 327 -37.69 -17.12 17.54
CA GLY A 327 -38.38 -16.15 16.63
C GLY A 327 -37.89 -14.70 16.68
N ALA A 328 -37.00 -14.36 17.62
CA ALA A 328 -36.43 -13.01 17.72
C ALA A 328 -35.04 -12.99 17.03
N GLU A 329 -35.02 -13.00 15.70
CA GLU A 329 -33.79 -13.03 14.94
C GLU A 329 -33.33 -11.62 14.57
N GLY A 330 -32.25 -11.16 15.19
CA GLY A 330 -31.50 -9.98 14.72
C GLY A 330 -30.78 -10.26 13.39
N THR A 331 -30.64 -9.25 12.55
CA THR A 331 -29.96 -9.31 11.24
C THR A 331 -28.44 -9.50 11.35
N GLY A 332 -27.85 -9.34 12.54
CA GLY A 332 -26.40 -9.32 12.72
C GLY A 332 -25.73 -8.04 12.17
N LEU A 333 -26.52 -7.03 11.79
CA LEU A 333 -26.02 -5.75 11.27
C LEU A 333 -26.00 -4.64 12.32
N GLY A 334 -26.84 -4.71 13.36
CA GLY A 334 -27.02 -3.62 14.33
C GLY A 334 -25.71 -3.15 14.96
N LEU A 335 -24.87 -4.07 15.47
CA LEU A 335 -23.58 -3.70 16.08
C LEU A 335 -22.55 -3.23 15.05
N SER A 336 -22.57 -3.75 13.84
CA SER A 336 -21.70 -3.23 12.76
C SER A 336 -22.10 -1.82 12.30
N ILE A 337 -23.38 -1.49 12.38
CA ILE A 337 -23.87 -0.11 12.16
C ILE A 337 -23.38 0.79 13.29
N VAL A 338 -23.45 0.35 14.54
CA VAL A 338 -22.91 1.10 15.68
C VAL A 338 -21.44 1.44 15.44
N ASP A 339 -20.61 0.45 15.11
CA ASP A 339 -19.18 0.67 14.83
C ASP A 339 -18.96 1.63 13.66
N ALA A 340 -19.68 1.46 12.54
CA ALA A 340 -19.55 2.30 11.36
C ALA A 340 -19.93 3.76 11.64
N VAL A 341 -21.05 3.99 12.35
CA VAL A 341 -21.50 5.33 12.73
C VAL A 341 -20.52 5.98 13.72
N MET A 342 -20.02 5.24 14.70
CA MET A 342 -19.03 5.77 15.64
C MET A 342 -17.74 6.18 14.93
N LYS A 343 -17.23 5.36 14.03
CA LYS A 343 -16.08 5.71 13.19
C LYS A 343 -16.31 6.95 12.33
N ALA A 344 -17.50 7.11 11.76
CA ALA A 344 -17.87 8.28 10.99
C ALA A 344 -17.92 9.57 11.83
N HIS A 345 -18.26 9.47 13.12
CA HIS A 345 -18.16 10.58 14.08
C HIS A 345 -16.73 10.84 14.60
N GLY A 346 -15.76 9.99 14.23
CA GLY A 346 -14.39 10.03 14.79
C GLY A 346 -14.31 9.50 16.22
N GLY A 347 -15.38 8.82 16.68
CA GLY A 347 -15.49 8.16 17.96
C GLY A 347 -15.16 6.68 17.89
N LEU A 348 -15.39 5.97 18.99
CA LEU A 348 -15.20 4.53 19.09
C LEU A 348 -16.30 3.89 19.94
N VAL A 349 -16.56 2.60 19.69
CA VAL A 349 -17.40 1.76 20.55
C VAL A 349 -16.54 0.70 21.22
N LYS A 350 -16.80 0.46 22.51
CA LYS A 350 -16.15 -0.56 23.31
C LYS A 350 -17.19 -1.44 23.96
N VAL A 351 -16.90 -2.74 24.09
CA VAL A 351 -17.69 -3.69 24.86
C VAL A 351 -16.89 -4.19 26.06
N GLU A 352 -17.55 -4.27 27.21
CA GLU A 352 -17.05 -4.90 28.44
C GLU A 352 -18.10 -5.90 28.88
N SER A 353 -17.73 -7.17 28.92
CA SER A 353 -18.67 -8.25 29.28
C SER A 353 -17.96 -9.41 29.92
N GLU A 354 -18.67 -10.05 30.85
CA GLU A 354 -18.27 -11.31 31.48
C GLU A 354 -19.47 -12.26 31.47
N LEU A 355 -19.22 -13.52 31.16
CA LEU A 355 -20.28 -14.53 31.13
C LEU A 355 -21.01 -14.60 32.46
N GLY A 356 -22.34 -14.45 32.40
CA GLY A 356 -23.23 -14.46 33.58
C GLY A 356 -23.33 -13.11 34.33
N LYS A 357 -22.63 -12.06 33.88
CA LYS A 357 -22.68 -10.72 34.50
C LYS A 357 -23.23 -9.62 33.60
N GLY A 358 -23.63 -9.98 32.38
CA GLY A 358 -24.17 -9.03 31.41
C GLY A 358 -23.10 -8.40 30.50
N ALA A 359 -23.50 -7.37 29.77
CA ALA A 359 -22.63 -6.63 28.87
C ALA A 359 -22.84 -5.11 29.02
N LYS A 360 -21.77 -4.35 28.81
CA LYS A 360 -21.79 -2.89 28.76
C LYS A 360 -21.11 -2.45 27.44
N PHE A 361 -21.89 -1.75 26.63
CA PHE A 361 -21.40 -1.09 25.42
C PHE A 361 -21.21 0.39 25.71
N THR A 362 -20.02 0.92 25.46
CA THR A 362 -19.68 2.33 25.69
C THR A 362 -19.33 2.99 24.35
N LEU A 363 -20.05 4.03 24.02
CA LEU A 363 -19.82 4.92 22.87
C LEU A 363 -19.00 6.11 23.38
N THR A 364 -17.90 6.41 22.71
CA THR A 364 -17.01 7.53 23.05
C THR A 364 -17.02 8.52 21.89
N PHE A 365 -17.55 9.71 22.11
CA PHE A 365 -17.55 10.81 21.16
C PHE A 365 -16.49 11.83 21.57
N PRO A 366 -15.41 12.04 20.81
CA PRO A 366 -14.40 13.02 21.16
C PRO A 366 -14.98 14.44 21.09
N ILE A 367 -14.63 15.26 22.08
CA ILE A 367 -14.94 16.69 22.01
C ILE A 367 -14.03 17.28 20.94
N LYS A 368 -14.63 17.80 19.88
CA LYS A 368 -13.93 18.60 18.87
C LYS A 368 -14.12 20.05 19.27
N ASP A 369 -13.03 20.79 19.42
CA ASP A 369 -13.11 22.24 19.60
C ASP A 369 -13.97 22.85 18.50
N LEU A 370 -14.98 23.64 18.90
CA LEU A 370 -15.94 24.33 18.03
C LEU A 370 -15.25 25.47 17.26
#